data_a929e593498edbab1d6265b1c1122cea
#
_entry.id   a929e593498edbab1d6265b1c1122cea
#
_cell.length_a   1.000
_cell.length_b   1.000
_cell.length_c   1.000
_cell.angle_alpha   90.00
_cell.angle_beta   90.00
_cell.angle_gamma   90.00
#
_symmetry.space_group_name_H-M   'P 1'
#
loop_
_entity.id
_entity.type
_entity.pdbx_description
1 polymer ?
#
loop_
_entity_poly.entity_id
_entity_poly.type
_entity_poly.pdbx_seq_one_letter_code
_entity_poly.pdbx_strand_id
1 'polypeptide(L)'
;MTPNLWIEIDRPDILIVEGLNVLEAGAPPKGGKAIPYVSDFFDFSIYLDADEDLLQSWYVDRFLTLRGTAFSDPKSYFHRYATLSDAQAVETATAIWTRINLLNLRENILPTRQRADLILKKVESHLVEEVALRRL
;
A
#
# COMPACT_ATOMS: atom_id res chain seq x y z
N MET A 1 -2.32 -11.95 11.11
CA MET A 1 -1.63 -11.42 12.31
C MET A 1 -1.65 -12.52 13.36
N THR A 2 -0.50 -12.85 13.93
CA THR A 2 -0.40 -13.79 15.03
C THR A 2 -0.57 -12.98 16.32
N PRO A 3 -1.64 -13.17 17.10
CA PRO A 3 -1.86 -12.41 18.33
C PRO A 3 -0.69 -12.66 19.30
N ASN A 4 -0.24 -11.62 19.96
CA ASN A 4 0.82 -11.67 20.98
C ASN A 4 2.23 -12.03 20.48
N LEU A 5 2.53 -11.92 19.19
CA LEU A 5 3.89 -11.99 18.70
C LEU A 5 4.49 -10.58 18.67
N TRP A 6 5.48 -10.35 19.52
CA TRP A 6 6.26 -9.12 19.55
C TRP A 6 7.62 -9.41 18.92
N ILE A 7 8.05 -8.51 18.03
CA ILE A 7 9.43 -8.51 17.50
C ILE A 7 10.09 -7.30 18.12
N GLU A 8 11.09 -7.54 18.96
CA GLU A 8 11.93 -6.48 19.51
C GLU A 8 13.02 -6.16 18.50
N ILE A 9 13.14 -4.89 18.14
CA ILE A 9 14.19 -4.37 17.26
C ILE A 9 15.11 -3.52 18.13
N ASP A 10 16.31 -4.07 18.44
CA ASP A 10 17.26 -3.39 19.30
C ASP A 10 18.23 -2.55 18.45
N ARG A 11 18.08 -1.22 18.54
CA ARG A 11 18.99 -0.18 18.03
C ARG A 11 19.51 -0.40 16.60
N PRO A 12 18.66 -0.52 15.60
CA PRO A 12 19.11 -0.63 14.21
C PRO A 12 19.71 0.72 13.78
N ASP A 13 20.75 0.70 12.96
CA ASP A 13 21.29 1.90 12.33
C ASP A 13 20.29 2.52 11.36
N ILE A 14 19.50 1.69 10.67
CA ILE A 14 18.44 2.10 9.74
C ILE A 14 17.22 1.23 10.00
N LEU A 15 16.07 1.86 10.18
CA LEU A 15 14.77 1.19 10.23
C LEU A 15 13.90 1.64 9.06
N ILE A 16 13.51 0.68 8.21
CA ILE A 16 12.60 0.94 7.11
C ILE A 16 11.20 0.47 7.53
N VAL A 17 10.25 1.40 7.54
CA VAL A 17 8.83 1.12 7.81
C VAL A 17 8.07 1.28 6.50
N GLU A 18 7.38 0.22 6.07
CA GLU A 18 6.60 0.24 4.84
C GLU A 18 5.10 0.05 5.14
N GLY A 19 4.26 0.72 4.35
CA GLY A 19 2.80 0.58 4.45
C GLY A 19 2.09 1.65 3.61
N LEU A 20 0.88 1.34 3.19
CA LEU A 20 0.08 2.23 2.35
C LEU A 20 -0.26 3.56 3.04
N ASN A 21 -0.44 3.54 4.35
CA ASN A 21 -0.96 4.67 5.11
C ASN A 21 0.10 5.27 6.07
N VAL A 22 1.39 4.92 5.92
CA VAL A 22 2.43 5.38 6.86
C VAL A 22 2.68 6.89 6.79
N LEU A 23 2.34 7.54 5.68
CA LEU A 23 2.41 9.00 5.52
C LEU A 23 1.07 9.71 5.80
N GLU A 24 0.03 8.96 6.15
CA GLU A 24 -1.28 9.54 6.43
C GLU A 24 -1.22 10.42 7.68
N ALA A 25 -1.82 11.61 7.55
CA ALA A 25 -2.05 12.51 8.67
C ALA A 25 -3.56 12.63 8.85
N GLY A 26 -4.05 12.25 10.00
CA GLY A 26 -5.45 12.39 10.32
C GLY A 26 -5.86 13.85 10.54
N ALA A 27 -7.16 14.08 10.69
CA ALA A 27 -7.67 15.38 11.09
C ALA A 27 -7.14 15.76 12.49
N PRO A 28 -6.89 17.06 12.75
CA PRO A 28 -6.49 17.50 14.07
C PRO A 28 -7.48 17.05 15.14
N PRO A 29 -7.01 16.57 16.29
CA PRO A 29 -7.89 16.05 17.32
C PRO A 29 -8.82 17.16 17.85
N LYS A 30 -10.09 16.84 17.98
CA LYS A 30 -11.06 17.72 18.65
C LYS A 30 -10.69 17.79 20.13
N GLY A 31 -10.21 18.95 20.61
CA GLY A 31 -9.83 19.14 22.01
C GLY A 31 -8.35 19.47 22.26
N GLY A 32 -7.57 19.72 21.21
CA GLY A 32 -6.22 20.30 21.32
C GLY A 32 -5.12 19.36 21.84
N LYS A 33 -5.39 18.06 22.00
CA LYS A 33 -4.35 17.08 22.33
C LYS A 33 -3.73 16.57 21.03
N ALA A 34 -2.41 16.73 20.87
CA ALA A 34 -1.67 16.15 19.76
C ALA A 34 -1.74 14.62 19.81
N ILE A 35 -2.09 14.00 18.69
CA ILE A 35 -1.99 12.55 18.49
C ILE A 35 -0.82 12.36 17.52
N PRO A 36 0.27 11.69 17.93
CA PRO A 36 1.38 11.44 17.02
C PRO A 36 0.98 10.46 15.92
N TYR A 37 1.37 10.77 14.70
CA TYR A 37 1.25 9.87 13.55
C TYR A 37 2.56 9.15 13.31
N VAL A 38 2.51 8.01 12.64
CA VAL A 38 3.71 7.23 12.31
C VAL A 38 4.72 8.09 11.53
N SER A 39 4.22 8.93 10.62
CA SER A 39 5.05 9.84 9.83
C SER A 39 5.82 10.89 10.65
N ASP A 40 5.40 11.18 11.88
CA ASP A 40 6.09 12.16 12.74
C ASP A 40 7.43 11.63 13.26
N PHE A 41 7.67 10.33 13.15
CA PHE A 41 8.88 9.64 13.61
C PHE A 41 9.85 9.31 12.47
N PHE A 42 9.59 9.75 11.24
CA PHE A 42 10.47 9.47 10.10
C PHE A 42 11.49 10.59 9.91
N ASP A 43 12.75 10.21 9.75
CA ASP A 43 13.82 11.13 9.35
C ASP A 43 13.76 11.39 7.83
N PHE A 44 13.24 10.45 7.06
CA PHE A 44 13.11 10.52 5.61
C PHE A 44 11.96 9.66 5.10
N SER A 45 11.26 10.14 4.10
CA SER A 45 10.07 9.48 3.55
C SER A 45 10.14 9.35 2.03
N ILE A 46 9.70 8.18 1.54
CA ILE A 46 9.67 7.86 0.12
C ILE A 46 8.24 7.52 -0.27
N TYR A 47 7.71 8.18 -1.31
CA TYR A 47 6.45 7.83 -1.94
C TYR A 47 6.73 7.08 -3.26
N LEU A 48 6.16 5.88 -3.38
CA LEU A 48 6.18 5.13 -4.63
C LEU A 48 4.95 5.52 -5.45
N ASP A 49 5.16 6.18 -6.56
CA ASP A 49 4.13 6.68 -7.46
C ASP A 49 3.99 5.80 -8.69
N ALA A 50 2.78 5.67 -9.21
CA ALA A 50 2.49 5.07 -10.51
C ALA A 50 1.12 5.55 -11.00
N ASP A 51 0.88 5.47 -12.29
CA ASP A 51 -0.41 5.82 -12.87
C ASP A 51 -1.50 4.83 -12.42
N GLU A 52 -2.73 5.33 -12.21
CA GLU A 52 -3.84 4.53 -11.66
C GLU A 52 -4.13 3.27 -12.48
N ASP A 53 -4.06 3.36 -13.82
CA ASP A 53 -4.31 2.22 -14.70
C ASP A 53 -3.26 1.13 -14.54
N LEU A 54 -1.99 1.52 -14.32
CA LEU A 54 -0.91 0.57 -14.02
C LEU A 54 -1.12 -0.09 -12.67
N LEU A 55 -1.51 0.68 -11.66
CA LEU A 55 -1.79 0.13 -10.33
C LEU A 55 -2.94 -0.86 -10.37
N GLN A 56 -3.99 -0.59 -11.17
CA GLN A 56 -5.10 -1.52 -11.38
C GLN A 56 -4.62 -2.81 -12.06
N SER A 57 -3.83 -2.68 -13.14
CA SER A 57 -3.28 -3.84 -13.86
C SER A 57 -2.46 -4.72 -12.93
N TRP A 58 -1.51 -4.14 -12.20
CA TRP A 58 -0.68 -4.87 -11.23
C TRP A 58 -1.49 -5.52 -10.11
N TYR A 59 -2.56 -4.86 -9.67
CA TYR A 59 -3.45 -5.44 -8.67
C TYR A 59 -4.17 -6.68 -9.20
N VAL A 60 -4.70 -6.64 -10.42
CA VAL A 60 -5.38 -7.77 -11.07
C VAL A 60 -4.40 -8.92 -11.28
N ASP A 61 -3.20 -8.65 -11.82
CA ASP A 61 -2.17 -9.66 -12.06
C ASP A 61 -1.71 -10.35 -10.76
N ARG A 62 -1.53 -9.55 -9.71
CA ARG A 62 -1.22 -10.07 -8.38
C ARG A 62 -2.35 -10.95 -7.83
N PHE A 63 -3.61 -10.54 -8.01
CA PHE A 63 -4.76 -11.33 -7.58
C PHE A 63 -4.80 -12.68 -8.30
N LEU A 64 -4.57 -12.72 -9.62
CA LEU A 64 -4.50 -13.95 -10.41
C LEU A 64 -3.37 -14.86 -9.94
N THR A 65 -2.20 -14.30 -9.69
CA THR A 65 -1.05 -15.03 -9.15
C THR A 65 -1.35 -15.63 -7.77
N LEU A 66 -1.94 -14.84 -6.88
CA LEU A 66 -2.29 -15.30 -5.53
C LEU A 66 -3.40 -16.34 -5.54
N ARG A 67 -4.33 -16.27 -6.48
CA ARG A 67 -5.36 -17.29 -6.66
C ARG A 67 -4.76 -18.67 -6.90
N GLY A 68 -3.72 -18.74 -7.73
CA GLY A 68 -3.00 -20.00 -8.03
C GLY A 68 -2.02 -20.44 -6.93
N THR A 69 -1.75 -19.60 -5.95
CA THR A 69 -0.75 -19.85 -4.90
C THR A 69 -1.33 -19.73 -3.49
N ALA A 70 -1.19 -18.59 -2.85
CA ALA A 70 -1.56 -18.40 -1.44
C ALA A 70 -3.07 -18.57 -1.16
N PHE A 71 -3.94 -18.31 -2.14
CA PHE A 71 -5.39 -18.52 -1.95
C PHE A 71 -5.79 -19.99 -2.09
N SER A 72 -4.96 -20.83 -2.72
CA SER A 72 -5.21 -22.27 -2.83
C SER A 72 -5.04 -23.02 -1.50
N ASP A 73 -4.37 -22.44 -0.52
CA ASP A 73 -4.29 -23.01 0.82
C ASP A 73 -5.70 -23.00 1.48
N PRO A 74 -6.24 -24.17 1.89
CA PRO A 74 -7.54 -24.26 2.57
C PRO A 74 -7.65 -23.43 3.85
N LYS A 75 -6.52 -23.08 4.47
CA LYS A 75 -6.47 -22.23 5.67
C LYS A 75 -6.45 -20.73 5.35
N SER A 76 -6.32 -20.36 4.08
CA SER A 76 -6.31 -18.97 3.66
C SER A 76 -7.69 -18.34 3.84
N TYR A 77 -7.73 -17.15 4.42
CA TYR A 77 -8.95 -16.33 4.46
C TYR A 77 -9.53 -16.07 3.05
N PHE A 78 -8.67 -16.06 2.04
CA PHE A 78 -9.02 -15.81 0.63
C PHE A 78 -9.27 -17.08 -0.17
N HIS A 79 -9.28 -18.26 0.46
CA HIS A 79 -9.51 -19.56 -0.21
C HIS A 79 -10.77 -19.58 -1.08
N ARG A 80 -11.79 -18.83 -0.72
CA ARG A 80 -13.03 -18.65 -1.51
C ARG A 80 -12.81 -18.19 -2.95
N TYR A 81 -11.68 -17.58 -3.25
CA TYR A 81 -11.32 -17.11 -4.60
C TYR A 81 -10.54 -18.15 -5.41
N ALA A 82 -10.03 -19.21 -4.79
CA ALA A 82 -9.20 -20.22 -5.44
C ALA A 82 -9.94 -20.98 -6.57
N THR A 83 -11.26 -21.10 -6.47
CA THR A 83 -12.10 -21.84 -7.42
C THR A 83 -12.68 -20.99 -8.56
N LEU A 84 -12.42 -19.69 -8.56
CA LEU A 84 -12.90 -18.80 -9.62
C LEU A 84 -12.22 -19.13 -10.95
N SER A 85 -12.99 -19.06 -12.06
CA SER A 85 -12.40 -19.03 -13.40
C SER A 85 -11.56 -17.77 -13.61
N ASP A 86 -10.73 -17.72 -14.66
CA ASP A 86 -9.92 -16.52 -14.96
C ASP A 86 -10.80 -15.29 -15.16
N ALA A 87 -11.87 -15.40 -15.92
CA ALA A 87 -12.79 -14.29 -16.15
C ALA A 87 -13.46 -13.81 -14.85
N GLN A 88 -13.92 -14.73 -14.00
CA GLN A 88 -14.51 -14.39 -12.71
C GLN A 88 -13.48 -13.74 -11.75
N ALA A 89 -12.24 -14.21 -11.80
CA ALA A 89 -11.18 -13.67 -10.96
C ALA A 89 -10.81 -12.24 -11.38
N VAL A 90 -10.70 -11.97 -12.68
CA VAL A 90 -10.48 -10.62 -13.23
C VAL A 90 -11.63 -9.68 -12.84
N GLU A 91 -12.88 -10.11 -13.05
CA GLU A 91 -14.06 -9.32 -12.66
C GLU A 91 -14.07 -9.01 -11.16
N THR A 92 -13.81 -10.03 -10.33
CA THR A 92 -13.76 -9.88 -8.88
C THR A 92 -12.64 -8.93 -8.44
N ALA A 93 -11.44 -9.10 -8.97
CA ALA A 93 -10.29 -8.24 -8.66
C ALA A 93 -10.55 -6.79 -9.07
N THR A 94 -11.10 -6.57 -10.27
CA THR A 94 -11.46 -5.23 -10.76
C THR A 94 -12.54 -4.59 -9.90
N ALA A 95 -13.54 -5.35 -9.46
CA ALA A 95 -14.58 -4.83 -8.57
C ALA A 95 -14.03 -4.43 -7.19
N ILE A 96 -13.12 -5.23 -6.61
CA ILE A 96 -12.44 -4.90 -5.34
C ILE A 96 -11.57 -3.67 -5.52
N TRP A 97 -10.78 -3.61 -6.59
CA TRP A 97 -9.97 -2.45 -6.91
C TRP A 97 -10.82 -1.17 -6.94
N THR A 98 -11.85 -1.14 -7.76
CA THR A 98 -12.67 0.06 -7.97
C THR A 98 -13.41 0.50 -6.71
N ARG A 99 -13.93 -0.45 -5.93
CA ARG A 99 -14.78 -0.14 -4.77
C ARG A 99 -14.00 0.14 -3.49
N ILE A 100 -12.79 -0.36 -3.37
CA ILE A 100 -12.01 -0.30 -2.13
C ILE A 100 -10.67 0.39 -2.37
N ASN A 101 -9.82 -0.19 -3.21
CA ASN A 101 -8.42 0.24 -3.30
C ASN A 101 -8.28 1.60 -3.97
N LEU A 102 -9.04 1.84 -5.04
CA LEU A 102 -9.02 3.11 -5.76
C LEU A 102 -9.56 4.26 -4.90
N LEU A 103 -10.61 4.02 -4.12
CA LEU A 103 -11.12 5.01 -3.18
C LEU A 103 -10.06 5.33 -2.11
N ASN A 104 -9.48 4.29 -1.51
CA ASN A 104 -8.41 4.48 -0.52
C ASN A 104 -7.19 5.20 -1.13
N LEU A 105 -6.81 4.86 -2.36
CA LEU A 105 -5.73 5.55 -3.07
C LEU A 105 -6.02 7.03 -3.18
N ARG A 106 -7.19 7.41 -3.69
CA ARG A 106 -7.54 8.80 -3.97
C ARG A 106 -7.80 9.63 -2.71
N GLU A 107 -8.42 9.04 -1.71
CA GLU A 107 -8.84 9.76 -0.51
C GLU A 107 -7.75 9.82 0.57
N ASN A 108 -6.93 8.77 0.71
CA ASN A 108 -6.00 8.64 1.84
C ASN A 108 -4.53 8.59 1.43
N ILE A 109 -4.20 7.96 0.29
CA ILE A 109 -2.80 7.72 -0.09
C ILE A 109 -2.27 8.85 -0.98
N LEU A 110 -2.94 9.14 -2.09
CA LEU A 110 -2.51 10.14 -3.06
C LEU A 110 -2.31 11.55 -2.45
N PRO A 111 -3.16 12.03 -1.52
CA PRO A 111 -2.93 13.31 -0.87
C PRO A 111 -1.62 13.38 -0.06
N THR A 112 -1.07 12.23 0.36
CA THR A 112 0.19 12.19 1.12
C THR A 112 1.43 12.34 0.25
N ARG A 113 1.31 12.21 -1.07
CA ARG A 113 2.41 12.30 -2.03
C ARG A 113 3.23 13.58 -1.86
N GLN A 114 2.56 14.71 -1.68
CA GLN A 114 3.22 16.01 -1.49
C GLN A 114 3.97 16.15 -0.15
N ARG A 115 3.77 15.23 0.79
CA ARG A 115 4.46 15.23 2.10
C ARG A 115 5.78 14.46 2.05
N ALA A 116 5.95 13.59 1.06
CA ALA A 116 7.16 12.79 0.93
C ALA A 116 8.39 13.65 0.59
N ASP A 117 9.55 13.25 1.10
CA ASP A 117 10.83 13.87 0.80
C ASP A 117 11.32 13.44 -0.58
N LEU A 118 11.01 12.20 -0.97
CA LEU A 118 11.37 11.62 -2.26
C LEU A 118 10.16 10.95 -2.91
N ILE A 119 9.96 11.19 -4.20
CA ILE A 119 8.95 10.49 -5.00
C ILE A 119 9.67 9.69 -6.07
N LEU A 120 9.35 8.39 -6.14
CA LEU A 120 9.86 7.47 -7.15
C LEU A 120 8.69 7.04 -8.04
N LYS A 121 8.65 7.53 -9.28
CA LYS A 121 7.62 7.14 -10.25
C LYS A 121 8.01 5.86 -10.96
N LYS A 122 7.16 4.85 -10.86
CA LYS A 122 7.32 3.54 -11.50
C LYS A 122 6.52 3.48 -12.81
N VAL A 123 7.06 2.74 -13.76
CA VAL A 123 6.43 2.42 -15.04
C VAL A 123 6.01 0.95 -15.12
N GLU A 124 5.41 0.56 -16.24
CA GLU A 124 4.86 -0.79 -16.48
C GLU A 124 5.84 -1.92 -16.13
N SER A 125 7.13 -1.76 -16.43
CA SER A 125 8.19 -2.73 -16.12
C SER A 125 8.57 -2.79 -14.64
N HIS A 126 7.88 -2.08 -13.76
CA HIS A 126 8.21 -1.86 -12.34
C HIS A 126 9.52 -1.11 -12.08
N LEU A 127 10.21 -0.63 -13.11
CA LEU A 127 11.40 0.21 -12.96
C LEU A 127 11.01 1.63 -12.57
N VAL A 128 11.93 2.33 -11.92
CA VAL A 128 11.79 3.75 -11.60
C VAL A 128 12.23 4.54 -12.82
N GLU A 129 11.35 5.38 -13.36
CA GLU A 129 11.61 6.25 -14.50
C GLU A 129 11.90 7.68 -14.07
N GLU A 130 11.23 8.14 -13.02
CA GLU A 130 11.38 9.50 -12.53
C GLU A 130 11.68 9.50 -11.02
N VAL A 131 12.58 10.40 -10.63
CA VAL A 131 12.96 10.64 -9.23
C VAL A 131 12.80 12.12 -8.94
N ALA A 132 11.91 12.48 -8.02
CA ALA A 132 11.68 13.85 -7.60
C ALA A 132 12.03 14.00 -6.12
N LEU A 133 13.05 14.83 -5.81
CA LEU A 133 13.45 15.18 -4.45
C LEU A 133 12.81 16.51 -4.07
N ARG A 134 12.18 16.53 -2.90
CA ARG A 134 11.61 17.74 -2.33
C ARG A 134 12.73 18.73 -1.99
N ARG A 135 12.57 19.96 -2.45
CA ARG A 135 13.43 21.08 -2.02
C ARG A 135 12.76 21.76 -0.81
N LEU A 136 13.50 21.87 0.28
CA LEU A 136 13.14 22.68 1.42
C LEU A 136 13.48 24.15 1.17
#